data_1a8ae0d235b9f77fae60ced060bf897a
#
_entry.id   1a8ae0d235b9f77fae60ced060bf897a
#
_cell.length_a   1.000
_cell.length_b   1.000
_cell.length_c   1.000
_cell.angle_alpha   90.00
_cell.angle_beta   90.00
_cell.angle_gamma   90.00
#
_symmetry.space_group_name_H-M   'P 1'
#
loop_
_entity.id
_entity.type
_entity.pdbx_description
1 polymer ?
#
loop_
_entity_poly.entity_id
_entity_poly.type
_entity_poly.pdbx_seq_one_letter_code
_entity_poly.pdbx_strand_id
1 'polypeptide(L)'
;VLLNCSRFFNQPEVPDVLEIPAKLGGYPVVGLGAYALCTYDFADGRDFSIIVPEGVRFVTSDAFLCCHDATRISFPSTLDDLPEGSFYHVSAEIDFPNGNPRYSCENGFLIDRDTQTLLYAAPSSQGQPIPAVRRLGDSALDNWKPAGNEIRLPDTLESIGSYALDG
;
A
#
# COMPACT_ATOMS: atom_id res chain seq x y z
N VAL A 1 -4.74 -4.03 19.31
CA VAL A 1 -3.64 -3.08 19.55
C VAL A 1 -3.28 -2.45 18.23
N LEU A 2 -3.13 -1.14 18.23
CA LEU A 2 -2.54 -0.39 17.11
C LEU A 2 -1.02 -0.40 17.26
N LEU A 3 -0.32 -0.74 16.21
CA LEU A 3 1.14 -0.66 16.19
C LEU A 3 1.54 0.80 15.90
N ASN A 4 2.42 1.36 16.72
CA ASN A 4 3.16 2.57 16.43
C ASN A 4 4.65 2.24 16.54
N CYS A 5 5.37 2.32 15.44
CA CYS A 5 6.67 1.68 15.26
C CYS A 5 7.88 2.45 15.79
N SER A 6 7.73 3.57 16.47
CA SER A 6 8.88 4.33 16.98
C SER A 6 9.85 3.54 17.89
N ARG A 7 9.53 2.28 18.21
CA ARG A 7 10.37 1.40 19.04
C ARG A 7 11.02 0.21 18.31
N PHE A 8 10.60 -0.10 17.08
CA PHE A 8 11.18 -1.24 16.33
C PHE A 8 12.51 -0.90 15.66
N PHE A 9 12.80 0.36 15.46
CA PHE A 9 13.83 0.84 14.56
C PHE A 9 15.14 1.28 15.23
N ASN A 10 15.30 1.04 16.51
CA ASN A 10 16.58 1.22 17.21
C ASN A 10 17.48 -0.05 17.13
N GLN A 11 17.26 -0.88 16.10
CA GLN A 11 18.11 -2.03 15.83
C GLN A 11 19.22 -1.63 14.86
N PRO A 12 20.48 -2.02 15.10
CA PRO A 12 21.62 -1.66 14.24
C PRO A 12 21.57 -2.32 12.84
N GLU A 13 20.66 -3.26 12.60
CA GLU A 13 20.48 -3.94 11.32
C GLU A 13 18.97 -4.01 11.01
N VAL A 14 18.57 -3.39 9.89
CA VAL A 14 17.22 -3.54 9.33
C VAL A 14 17.15 -4.92 8.68
N PRO A 15 16.17 -5.77 9.01
CA PRO A 15 16.01 -7.05 8.33
C PRO A 15 15.54 -6.83 6.89
N ASP A 16 15.96 -7.68 5.95
CA ASP A 16 15.47 -7.69 4.56
C ASP A 16 13.94 -7.91 4.50
N VAL A 17 13.38 -8.49 5.54
CA VAL A 17 11.93 -8.72 5.70
C VAL A 17 11.48 -8.26 7.08
N LEU A 18 10.64 -7.24 7.12
CA LEU A 18 9.98 -6.77 8.33
C LEU A 18 8.67 -7.55 8.53
N GLU A 19 8.68 -8.55 9.39
CA GLU A 19 7.45 -9.24 9.79
C GLU A 19 6.80 -8.54 10.97
N ILE A 20 5.59 -7.99 10.75
CA ILE A 20 4.81 -7.41 11.84
C ILE A 20 4.30 -8.56 12.72
N PRO A 21 4.52 -8.52 14.05
CA PRO A 21 4.09 -9.61 14.91
C PRO A 21 2.55 -9.66 15.01
N ALA A 22 1.98 -10.86 14.91
CA ALA A 22 0.53 -11.05 15.05
C ALA A 22 0.02 -10.72 16.48
N LYS A 23 0.92 -10.66 17.47
CA LYS A 23 0.61 -10.31 18.87
C LYS A 23 1.67 -9.42 19.46
N LEU A 24 1.26 -8.46 20.28
CA LEU A 24 2.11 -7.60 21.10
C LEU A 24 1.68 -7.65 22.55
N GLY A 25 2.61 -8.04 23.44
CA GLY A 25 2.30 -8.18 24.87
C GLY A 25 1.17 -9.18 25.16
N GLY A 26 1.00 -10.21 24.29
CA GLY A 26 -0.06 -11.21 24.41
C GLY A 26 -1.39 -10.82 23.72
N TYR A 27 -1.54 -9.58 23.27
CA TYR A 27 -2.76 -9.07 22.62
C TYR A 27 -2.62 -9.12 21.08
N PRO A 28 -3.69 -9.48 20.34
CA PRO A 28 -3.64 -9.50 18.88
C PRO A 28 -3.41 -8.10 18.31
N VAL A 29 -2.62 -8.01 17.24
CA VAL A 29 -2.49 -6.82 16.41
C VAL A 29 -3.61 -6.84 15.39
N VAL A 30 -4.52 -5.87 15.46
CA VAL A 30 -5.72 -5.82 14.62
C VAL A 30 -5.72 -4.65 13.64
N GLY A 31 -4.76 -3.75 13.73
CA GLY A 31 -4.65 -2.61 12.83
C GLY A 31 -3.29 -1.93 12.90
N LEU A 32 -2.97 -1.20 11.84
CA LEU A 32 -1.79 -0.34 11.73
C LEU A 32 -2.22 1.11 11.86
N GLY A 33 -1.70 1.79 12.86
CA GLY A 33 -2.00 3.20 13.13
C GLY A 33 -1.16 4.16 12.28
N ALA A 34 -1.44 5.46 12.43
CA ALA A 34 -0.67 6.51 11.75
C ALA A 34 0.82 6.40 12.05
N TYR A 35 1.64 6.53 11.01
CA TYR A 35 3.09 6.44 11.07
C TYR A 35 3.63 5.10 11.61
N ALA A 36 2.80 4.05 11.63
CA ALA A 36 3.20 2.75 12.16
C ALA A 36 4.44 2.18 11.50
N LEU A 37 4.63 2.47 10.22
CA LEU A 37 5.73 1.98 9.39
C LEU A 37 6.49 3.14 8.71
N CYS A 38 6.47 4.33 9.31
CA CYS A 38 7.26 5.44 8.81
C CYS A 38 8.74 5.13 9.00
N THR A 39 9.45 4.92 7.89
CA THR A 39 10.86 4.47 7.88
C THR A 39 11.85 5.63 7.81
N TYR A 40 11.50 6.80 8.34
CA TYR A 40 12.35 7.99 8.32
C TYR A 40 13.77 7.77 8.89
N ASP A 41 13.95 6.68 9.66
CA ASP A 41 15.23 6.35 10.30
C ASP A 41 16.02 5.24 9.57
N PHE A 42 15.53 4.71 8.45
CA PHE A 42 16.31 3.77 7.62
C PHE A 42 17.26 4.53 6.70
N ALA A 43 18.23 5.19 7.30
CA ALA A 43 19.15 6.12 6.60
C ALA A 43 20.16 5.43 5.66
N ASP A 44 20.11 4.12 5.47
CA ASP A 44 21.08 3.39 4.65
C ASP A 44 20.56 2.98 3.26
N GLY A 45 19.28 3.29 2.92
CA GLY A 45 18.71 3.08 1.59
C GLY A 45 18.64 1.61 1.17
N ARG A 46 18.53 0.69 2.14
CA ARG A 46 18.38 -0.74 1.83
C ARG A 46 16.93 -1.10 1.56
N ASP A 47 16.74 -1.84 0.48
CA ASP A 47 15.46 -2.42 0.11
C ASP A 47 15.00 -3.45 1.14
N PHE A 48 13.73 -3.40 1.54
CA PHE A 48 13.13 -4.39 2.44
C PHE A 48 11.68 -4.68 2.07
N SER A 49 11.17 -5.81 2.55
CA SER A 49 9.77 -6.19 2.38
C SER A 49 9.03 -6.13 3.72
N ILE A 50 7.73 -5.84 3.67
CA ILE A 50 6.84 -5.79 4.84
C ILE A 50 5.82 -6.91 4.74
N ILE A 51 5.69 -7.71 5.80
CA ILE A 51 4.65 -8.72 5.92
C ILE A 51 3.68 -8.31 7.03
N VAL A 52 2.43 -8.04 6.64
CA VAL A 52 1.34 -7.74 7.56
C VAL A 52 0.63 -9.05 7.92
N PRO A 53 0.52 -9.40 9.22
CA PRO A 53 0.03 -10.72 9.63
C PRO A 53 -1.48 -10.85 9.49
N GLU A 54 -1.94 -12.08 9.38
CA GLU A 54 -3.36 -12.41 9.49
C GLU A 54 -3.93 -11.93 10.84
N GLY A 55 -5.17 -11.43 10.81
CA GLY A 55 -5.84 -10.79 11.95
C GLY A 55 -5.79 -9.25 11.91
N VAL A 56 -4.90 -8.65 11.11
CA VAL A 56 -4.97 -7.20 10.83
C VAL A 56 -6.15 -6.95 9.90
N ARG A 57 -7.01 -6.02 10.28
CA ARG A 57 -8.27 -5.72 9.59
C ARG A 57 -8.29 -4.33 8.98
N PHE A 58 -7.52 -3.40 9.51
CA PHE A 58 -7.50 -2.04 9.00
C PHE A 58 -6.11 -1.40 9.07
N VAL A 59 -5.94 -0.40 8.20
CA VAL A 59 -4.75 0.46 8.15
C VAL A 59 -5.25 1.90 8.15
N THR A 60 -4.55 2.81 8.82
CA THR A 60 -4.85 4.24 8.65
C THR A 60 -4.11 4.81 7.44
N SER A 61 -4.60 5.90 6.85
CA SER A 61 -4.03 6.52 5.65
C SER A 61 -2.54 6.84 5.77
N ASP A 62 -2.07 7.18 6.97
CA ASP A 62 -0.68 7.57 7.20
C ASP A 62 0.23 6.41 7.67
N ALA A 63 -0.27 5.17 7.65
CA ALA A 63 0.48 4.03 8.20
C ALA A 63 1.80 3.77 7.46
N PHE A 64 1.83 3.99 6.15
CA PHE A 64 3.00 3.77 5.28
C PHE A 64 3.65 5.07 4.82
N LEU A 65 3.28 6.21 5.38
CA LEU A 65 3.83 7.49 4.97
C LEU A 65 5.37 7.45 5.00
N CYS A 66 6.00 7.80 3.88
CA CYS A 66 7.44 7.79 3.71
C CYS A 66 8.13 6.41 3.75
N CYS A 67 7.41 5.30 3.52
CA CYS A 67 8.03 3.97 3.31
C CYS A 67 8.72 3.87 1.94
N HIS A 68 9.69 4.76 1.66
CA HIS A 68 10.31 4.86 0.33
C HIS A 68 11.18 3.65 -0.02
N ASP A 69 11.79 3.01 0.98
CA ASP A 69 12.71 1.88 0.81
C ASP A 69 11.99 0.52 0.83
N ALA A 70 10.67 0.51 1.07
CA ALA A 70 9.89 -0.71 0.97
C ALA A 70 9.70 -1.11 -0.50
N THR A 71 10.14 -2.31 -0.88
CA THR A 71 9.99 -2.86 -2.23
C THR A 71 8.75 -3.74 -2.39
N ARG A 72 8.23 -4.26 -1.28
CA ARG A 72 7.02 -5.08 -1.24
C ARG A 72 6.27 -4.94 0.07
N ILE A 73 4.95 -4.91 -0.01
CA ILE A 73 4.05 -4.99 1.16
C ILE A 73 3.04 -6.10 0.91
N SER A 74 3.12 -7.17 1.73
CA SER A 74 2.18 -8.29 1.66
C SER A 74 1.10 -8.12 2.72
N PHE A 75 -0.16 -8.06 2.28
CA PHE A 75 -1.33 -7.90 3.15
C PHE A 75 -2.06 -9.22 3.42
N PRO A 76 -2.72 -9.33 4.59
CA PRO A 76 -3.49 -10.52 4.95
C PRO A 76 -4.84 -10.59 4.24
N SER A 77 -5.40 -11.80 4.22
CA SER A 77 -6.77 -12.04 3.75
C SER A 77 -7.84 -11.34 4.61
N THR A 78 -7.49 -11.02 5.85
CA THR A 78 -8.37 -10.39 6.84
C THR A 78 -8.48 -8.87 6.74
N LEU A 79 -7.68 -8.22 5.86
CA LEU A 79 -7.74 -6.77 5.67
C LEU A 79 -9.09 -6.39 5.03
N ASP A 80 -9.84 -5.53 5.70
CA ASP A 80 -11.16 -5.07 5.25
C ASP A 80 -11.33 -3.53 5.20
N ASP A 81 -10.32 -2.79 5.67
CA ASP A 81 -10.30 -1.33 5.57
C ASP A 81 -8.91 -0.80 5.20
N LEU A 82 -8.81 -0.23 4.01
CA LEU A 82 -7.61 0.35 3.43
C LEU A 82 -7.98 1.68 2.75
N PRO A 83 -7.75 2.81 3.43
CA PRO A 83 -8.15 4.13 2.94
C PRO A 83 -7.45 4.54 1.64
N GLU A 84 -8.11 5.37 0.84
CA GLU A 84 -7.49 6.07 -0.28
C GLU A 84 -6.28 6.90 0.21
N GLY A 85 -5.26 7.04 -0.63
CA GLY A 85 -4.04 7.78 -0.27
C GLY A 85 -3.08 7.07 0.68
N SER A 86 -3.38 5.84 1.12
CA SER A 86 -2.50 5.10 2.05
C SER A 86 -1.09 4.84 1.52
N PHE A 87 -0.89 4.95 0.21
CA PHE A 87 0.39 4.68 -0.47
C PHE A 87 1.02 5.95 -1.07
N TYR A 88 0.65 7.13 -0.58
CA TYR A 88 1.28 8.36 -1.02
C TYR A 88 2.79 8.32 -0.80
N HIS A 89 3.56 8.55 -1.86
CA HIS A 89 5.02 8.40 -1.91
C HIS A 89 5.57 7.00 -1.56
N VAL A 90 4.75 5.95 -1.62
CA VAL A 90 5.20 4.57 -1.53
C VAL A 90 5.56 4.06 -2.92
N SER A 91 6.63 3.26 -3.04
CA SER A 91 7.08 2.67 -4.32
C SER A 91 7.23 1.14 -4.21
N ALA A 92 6.28 0.48 -3.52
CA ALA A 92 6.31 -0.95 -3.24
C ALA A 92 5.36 -1.76 -4.14
N GLU A 93 5.73 -3.00 -4.45
CA GLU A 93 4.77 -3.99 -4.95
C GLU A 93 3.80 -4.38 -3.83
N ILE A 94 2.52 -4.53 -4.16
CA ILE A 94 1.48 -4.93 -3.22
C ILE A 94 0.96 -6.30 -3.60
N ASP A 95 0.83 -7.20 -2.62
CA ASP A 95 0.18 -8.48 -2.84
C ASP A 95 -0.67 -8.97 -1.66
N PHE A 96 -1.48 -9.97 -1.93
CA PHE A 96 -2.32 -10.70 -0.97
C PHE A 96 -2.05 -12.19 -1.16
N PRO A 97 -1.02 -12.77 -0.53
CA PRO A 97 -0.59 -14.16 -0.77
C PRO A 97 -1.68 -15.20 -0.53
N ASN A 98 -2.58 -14.93 0.42
CA ASN A 98 -3.74 -15.79 0.73
C ASN A 98 -5.05 -15.33 0.05
N GLY A 99 -4.94 -14.37 -0.91
CA GLY A 99 -6.08 -13.68 -1.46
C GLY A 99 -6.72 -12.71 -0.47
N ASN A 100 -7.68 -11.91 -0.95
CA ASN A 100 -8.50 -11.03 -0.13
C ASN A 100 -9.90 -10.91 -0.75
N PRO A 101 -11.00 -10.94 0.03
CA PRO A 101 -12.35 -10.88 -0.51
C PRO A 101 -12.69 -9.52 -1.16
N ARG A 102 -12.11 -8.42 -0.67
CA ARG A 102 -12.41 -7.06 -1.12
C ARG A 102 -11.36 -6.51 -2.09
N TYR A 103 -10.09 -6.73 -1.81
CA TYR A 103 -9.00 -6.14 -2.58
C TYR A 103 -8.40 -7.13 -3.57
N SER A 104 -7.95 -6.62 -4.72
CA SER A 104 -7.15 -7.37 -5.69
C SER A 104 -5.97 -6.56 -6.19
N CYS A 105 -4.88 -7.26 -6.53
CA CYS A 105 -3.73 -6.70 -7.23
C CYS A 105 -3.60 -7.39 -8.58
N GLU A 106 -3.80 -6.66 -9.67
CA GLU A 106 -3.73 -7.17 -11.03
C GLU A 106 -2.83 -6.26 -11.88
N ASN A 107 -1.78 -6.82 -12.47
CA ASN A 107 -0.80 -6.07 -13.26
C ASN A 107 -0.24 -4.83 -12.53
N GLY A 108 -0.03 -4.93 -11.21
CA GLY A 108 0.45 -3.85 -10.36
C GLY A 108 -0.59 -2.82 -9.92
N PHE A 109 -1.85 -2.99 -10.29
CA PHE A 109 -2.94 -2.12 -9.85
C PHE A 109 -3.69 -2.71 -8.66
N LEU A 110 -3.70 -1.99 -7.55
CA LEU A 110 -4.49 -2.33 -6.36
C LEU A 110 -5.90 -1.75 -6.48
N ILE A 111 -6.90 -2.61 -6.44
CA ILE A 111 -8.30 -2.25 -6.67
C ILE A 111 -9.15 -2.70 -5.48
N ASP A 112 -9.98 -1.78 -4.97
CA ASP A 112 -11.12 -2.10 -4.13
C ASP A 112 -12.27 -2.56 -5.06
N ARG A 113 -12.62 -3.85 -4.99
CA ARG A 113 -13.63 -4.46 -5.85
C ARG A 113 -15.05 -4.05 -5.47
N ASP A 114 -15.30 -3.71 -4.20
CA ASP A 114 -16.63 -3.33 -3.74
C ASP A 114 -17.03 -1.96 -4.28
N THR A 115 -16.08 -1.03 -4.32
CA THR A 115 -16.30 0.34 -4.80
C THR A 115 -15.86 0.56 -6.24
N GLN A 116 -15.17 -0.41 -6.86
CA GLN A 116 -14.53 -0.29 -8.18
C GLN A 116 -13.55 0.90 -8.21
N THR A 117 -12.78 1.06 -7.13
CA THR A 117 -11.80 2.14 -6.98
C THR A 117 -10.38 1.62 -7.18
N LEU A 118 -9.61 2.27 -8.05
CA LEU A 118 -8.16 2.09 -8.10
C LEU A 118 -7.56 2.83 -6.90
N LEU A 119 -6.92 2.11 -6.01
CA LEU A 119 -6.31 2.67 -4.79
C LEU A 119 -4.83 3.02 -4.96
N TYR A 120 -4.12 2.27 -5.82
CA TYR A 120 -2.69 2.44 -6.00
C TYR A 120 -2.17 1.77 -7.26
N ALA A 121 -1.14 2.36 -7.87
CA ALA A 121 -0.41 1.82 -9.01
C ALA A 121 1.04 1.52 -8.60
N ALA A 122 1.35 0.24 -8.40
CA ALA A 122 2.67 -0.26 -8.03
C ALA A 122 3.69 -0.13 -9.18
N PRO A 123 5.00 -0.26 -8.94
CA PRO A 123 6.03 -0.18 -9.97
C PRO A 123 5.81 -1.11 -11.17
N SER A 124 5.28 -2.32 -10.95
CA SER A 124 4.97 -3.27 -12.04
C SER A 124 3.82 -2.82 -12.96
N SER A 125 3.04 -1.80 -12.58
CA SER A 125 1.97 -1.23 -13.41
C SER A 125 2.48 -0.24 -14.45
N GLN A 126 3.77 0.14 -14.42
CA GLN A 126 4.34 1.12 -15.34
C GLN A 126 4.10 0.74 -16.80
N GLY A 127 3.55 1.68 -17.57
CA GLY A 127 3.23 1.46 -18.97
C GLY A 127 2.03 0.54 -19.25
N GLN A 128 1.39 -0.04 -18.23
CA GLN A 128 0.18 -0.83 -18.38
C GLN A 128 -1.05 0.08 -18.55
N PRO A 129 -2.08 -0.34 -19.29
CA PRO A 129 -3.32 0.43 -19.37
C PRO A 129 -4.03 0.45 -18.00
N ILE A 130 -4.59 1.60 -17.65
CA ILE A 130 -5.40 1.72 -16.43
C ILE A 130 -6.61 0.77 -16.55
N PRO A 131 -6.88 -0.07 -15.54
CA PRO A 131 -7.99 -1.03 -15.58
C PRO A 131 -9.35 -0.33 -15.60
N ALA A 132 -10.39 -1.06 -16.01
CA ALA A 132 -11.76 -0.57 -16.01
C ALA A 132 -12.27 -0.41 -14.56
N VAL A 133 -12.14 0.79 -14.03
CA VAL A 133 -12.60 1.19 -12.69
C VAL A 133 -13.59 2.36 -12.80
N ARG A 134 -14.37 2.60 -11.75
CA ARG A 134 -15.31 3.74 -11.67
C ARG A 134 -14.67 4.96 -11.01
N ARG A 135 -13.62 4.76 -10.21
CA ARG A 135 -12.95 5.84 -9.49
C ARG A 135 -11.43 5.64 -9.50
N LEU A 136 -10.70 6.71 -9.68
CA LEU A 136 -9.31 6.81 -9.23
C LEU A 136 -9.33 7.38 -7.82
N GLY A 137 -8.81 6.65 -6.85
CA GLY A 137 -8.67 7.09 -5.47
C GLY A 137 -7.65 8.21 -5.31
N ASP A 138 -7.58 8.79 -4.13
CA ASP A 138 -6.61 9.84 -3.82
C ASP A 138 -5.18 9.32 -4.01
N SER A 139 -4.35 10.06 -4.77
CA SER A 139 -2.96 9.71 -5.12
C SER A 139 -2.78 8.34 -5.79
N ALA A 140 -3.83 7.80 -6.43
CA ALA A 140 -3.82 6.42 -6.95
C ALA A 140 -2.77 6.16 -8.02
N LEU A 141 -2.43 7.14 -8.84
CA LEU A 141 -1.42 7.07 -9.89
C LEU A 141 -0.17 7.91 -9.57
N ASP A 142 0.09 8.17 -8.28
CA ASP A 142 1.32 8.82 -7.85
C ASP A 142 2.53 8.05 -8.40
N ASN A 143 3.42 8.72 -9.12
CA ASN A 143 4.57 8.13 -9.79
C ASN A 143 4.29 7.09 -10.91
N TRP A 144 3.03 6.86 -11.32
CA TRP A 144 2.73 6.02 -12.47
C TRP A 144 2.90 6.78 -13.79
N LYS A 145 3.44 6.09 -14.81
CA LYS A 145 3.64 6.66 -16.15
C LYS A 145 3.02 5.77 -17.22
N PRO A 146 2.33 6.36 -18.21
CA PRO A 146 1.81 5.61 -19.35
C PRO A 146 2.94 5.09 -20.24
N ALA A 147 2.64 4.11 -21.12
CA ALA A 147 3.59 3.60 -22.12
C ALA A 147 4.03 4.66 -23.16
N GLY A 148 3.34 5.79 -23.22
CA GLY A 148 3.60 6.90 -24.13
C GLY A 148 3.34 8.24 -23.46
N ASN A 149 3.06 9.27 -24.25
CA ASN A 149 2.85 10.62 -23.76
C ASN A 149 1.38 10.96 -23.45
N GLU A 150 0.49 9.97 -23.56
CA GLU A 150 -0.96 10.18 -23.37
C GLU A 150 -1.47 9.26 -22.25
N ILE A 151 -2.19 9.83 -21.30
CA ILE A 151 -2.95 9.07 -20.29
C ILE A 151 -4.33 8.78 -20.89
N ARG A 152 -4.67 7.49 -21.02
CA ARG A 152 -6.01 7.06 -21.44
C ARG A 152 -6.76 6.58 -20.22
N LEU A 153 -7.81 7.34 -19.89
CA LEU A 153 -8.72 6.99 -18.80
C LEU A 153 -9.75 5.98 -19.29
N PRO A 154 -10.21 5.03 -18.47
CA PRO A 154 -11.23 4.07 -18.86
C PRO A 154 -12.60 4.75 -19.04
N ASP A 155 -13.39 4.28 -20.01
CA ASP A 155 -14.75 4.81 -20.28
C ASP A 155 -15.71 4.61 -19.09
N THR A 156 -15.38 3.71 -18.16
CA THR A 156 -16.15 3.44 -16.95
C THR A 156 -15.92 4.46 -15.85
N LEU A 157 -14.95 5.38 -16.02
CA LEU A 157 -14.52 6.29 -14.95
C LEU A 157 -15.58 7.36 -14.67
N GLU A 158 -16.00 7.48 -13.43
CA GLU A 158 -17.00 8.43 -12.94
C GLU A 158 -16.39 9.54 -12.09
N SER A 159 -15.27 9.28 -11.42
CA SER A 159 -14.63 10.27 -10.54
C SER A 159 -13.13 10.06 -10.40
N ILE A 160 -12.43 11.15 -10.07
CA ILE A 160 -10.99 11.22 -9.84
C ILE A 160 -10.78 11.88 -8.49
N GLY A 161 -10.02 11.21 -7.62
CA GLY A 161 -9.67 11.68 -6.29
C GLY A 161 -8.60 12.78 -6.31
N SER A 162 -8.27 13.29 -5.12
CA SER A 162 -7.26 14.33 -4.94
C SER A 162 -5.88 13.78 -5.32
N TYR A 163 -5.11 14.57 -6.09
CA TYR A 163 -3.76 14.19 -6.52
C TYR A 163 -3.65 12.82 -7.23
N ALA A 164 -4.77 12.28 -7.74
CA ALA A 164 -4.80 10.94 -8.35
C ALA A 164 -3.93 10.80 -9.60
N LEU A 165 -3.62 11.88 -10.29
CA LEU A 165 -2.81 11.97 -11.50
C LEU A 165 -1.52 12.78 -11.28
N ASP A 166 -1.09 12.96 -10.04
CA ASP A 166 0.12 13.72 -9.72
C ASP A 166 1.35 12.81 -9.93
N GLY A 167 2.20 13.12 -10.95
CA GLY A 167 3.35 12.29 -11.32
C GLY A 167 4.18 12.84 -12.49
#